data_397c5e83d4613b8dc197c73ab45e7ba8
#
_entry.id   397c5e83d4613b8dc197c73ab45e7ba8
#
_cell.length_a   1.000
_cell.length_b   1.000
_cell.length_c   1.000
_cell.angle_alpha   90.00
_cell.angle_beta   90.00
_cell.angle_gamma   90.00
#
_symmetry.space_group_name_H-M   'P 1'
#
loop_
_entity.id
_entity.type
_entity.pdbx_description
1 polymer ?
#
loop_
_entity_poly.entity_id
_entity_poly.type
_entity_poly.pdbx_seq_one_letter_code
_entity_poly.pdbx_strand_id
1 'polypeptide(L)'
;MKCAVIYDSQTGNTRRAAEWIAEGMREAGAECGVFRIEAVDEAFVREAKGVVIGSPSYAALMTADMRAWLLSSGGKLGMGGKLGGAFATEQYTHGGGELVIQSILTNELVWGMLCYSGGAACGRPVIHIGPIGVNGNVEPHNDLENYRDYFTVYGRRFAAKAAELFGER
;
A
#
# COMPACT_ATOMS: atom_id res chain seq x y z
N MET A 1 3.29 3.82 17.54
CA MET A 1 2.25 2.96 16.94
C MET A 1 2.87 2.20 15.77
N LYS A 2 2.53 0.90 15.60
CA LYS A 2 3.05 0.08 14.51
C LYS A 2 2.16 0.17 13.26
N CYS A 3 2.80 0.30 12.09
CA CYS A 3 2.19 0.16 10.76
C CYS A 3 3.02 -0.82 9.92
N ALA A 4 2.42 -1.49 8.96
CA ALA A 4 3.09 -2.40 8.06
C ALA A 4 2.82 -2.06 6.59
N VAL A 5 3.81 -2.26 5.74
CA VAL A 5 3.64 -2.25 4.29
C VAL A 5 4.00 -3.64 3.76
N ILE A 6 3.06 -4.28 3.10
CA ILE A 6 3.21 -5.63 2.56
C ILE A 6 3.13 -5.56 1.04
N TYR A 7 4.06 -6.16 0.33
CA TYR A 7 4.13 -6.04 -1.11
C TYR A 7 4.58 -7.33 -1.80
N ASP A 8 4.23 -7.46 -3.08
CA ASP A 8 4.93 -8.31 -4.02
C ASP A 8 5.69 -7.46 -5.04
N SER A 9 6.84 -7.94 -5.50
CA SER A 9 7.66 -7.21 -6.47
C SER A 9 8.60 -8.14 -7.20
N GLN A 10 8.54 -8.15 -8.53
CA GLN A 10 9.45 -8.93 -9.36
C GLN A 10 10.66 -8.12 -9.84
N THR A 11 10.46 -6.87 -10.23
CA THR A 11 11.52 -6.01 -10.79
C THR A 11 12.07 -4.97 -9.81
N GLY A 12 11.51 -4.90 -8.60
CA GLY A 12 11.92 -3.95 -7.55
C GLY A 12 11.14 -2.63 -7.50
N ASN A 13 10.31 -2.32 -8.48
CA ASN A 13 9.56 -1.05 -8.50
C ASN A 13 8.54 -0.96 -7.36
N THR A 14 7.75 -2.01 -7.15
CA THR A 14 6.77 -2.05 -6.04
C THR A 14 7.47 -2.03 -4.68
N ARG A 15 8.65 -2.66 -4.57
CA ARG A 15 9.48 -2.56 -3.37
C ARG A 15 9.89 -1.11 -3.09
N ARG A 16 10.38 -0.36 -4.10
CA ARG A 16 10.75 1.04 -3.93
C ARG A 16 9.56 1.88 -3.45
N ALA A 17 8.40 1.69 -4.08
CA ALA A 17 7.16 2.35 -3.68
C ALA A 17 6.77 2.03 -2.22
N ALA A 18 6.88 0.76 -1.81
CA ALA A 18 6.65 0.33 -0.42
C ALA A 18 7.58 1.02 0.58
N GLU A 19 8.86 1.16 0.25
CA GLU A 19 9.83 1.86 1.10
C GLU A 19 9.50 3.36 1.23
N TRP A 20 9.06 4.04 0.17
CA TRP A 20 8.62 5.43 0.23
C TRP A 20 7.36 5.62 1.07
N ILE A 21 6.40 4.70 1.01
CA ILE A 21 5.25 4.72 1.91
C ILE A 21 5.72 4.60 3.36
N ALA A 22 6.61 3.65 3.63
CA ALA A 22 7.14 3.44 4.96
C ALA A 22 7.99 4.62 5.48
N GLU A 23 8.75 5.29 4.59
CA GLU A 23 9.44 6.54 4.89
C GLU A 23 8.44 7.58 5.40
N GLY A 24 7.35 7.82 4.66
CA GLY A 24 6.30 8.74 5.06
C GLY A 24 5.60 8.35 6.37
N MET A 25 5.39 7.07 6.61
CA MET A 25 4.84 6.60 7.88
C MET A 25 5.77 6.87 9.07
N ARG A 26 7.09 6.67 8.89
CA ARG A 26 8.10 6.94 9.91
C ARG A 26 8.23 8.44 10.18
N GLU A 27 8.17 9.30 9.16
CA GLU A 27 8.13 10.75 9.31
C GLU A 27 6.93 11.22 10.13
N ALA A 28 5.80 10.51 10.08
CA ALA A 28 4.62 10.75 10.90
C ALA A 28 4.68 10.08 12.30
N GLY A 29 5.84 9.52 12.68
CA GLY A 29 6.08 8.96 14.01
C GLY A 29 5.64 7.50 14.19
N ALA A 30 5.33 6.78 13.12
CA ALA A 30 5.00 5.36 13.21
C ALA A 30 6.27 4.49 13.20
N GLU A 31 6.27 3.41 13.97
CA GLU A 31 7.17 2.28 13.76
C GLU A 31 6.65 1.49 12.56
N CYS A 32 7.40 1.44 11.45
CA CYS A 32 6.93 0.84 10.20
C CYS A 32 7.83 -0.29 9.73
N GLY A 33 7.23 -1.48 9.58
CA GLY A 33 7.82 -2.65 8.93
C GLY A 33 7.44 -2.73 7.45
N VAL A 34 8.38 -3.20 6.62
CA VAL A 34 8.19 -3.39 5.18
C VAL A 34 8.50 -4.85 4.85
N PHE A 35 7.51 -5.57 4.30
CA PHE A 35 7.61 -7.01 4.12
C PHE A 35 7.21 -7.42 2.71
N ARG A 36 8.01 -8.28 2.10
CA ARG A 36 7.59 -9.02 0.93
C ARG A 36 6.66 -10.17 1.36
N ILE A 37 5.69 -10.53 0.52
CA ILE A 37 4.65 -11.54 0.87
C ILE A 37 5.22 -12.88 1.33
N GLU A 38 6.42 -13.28 0.87
CA GLU A 38 7.08 -14.53 1.27
C GLU A 38 7.82 -14.43 2.61
N ALA A 39 8.01 -13.23 3.15
CA ALA A 39 8.82 -12.97 4.35
C ALA A 39 8.13 -12.01 5.32
N VAL A 40 6.82 -12.14 5.47
CA VAL A 40 6.03 -11.32 6.39
C VAL A 40 6.35 -11.69 7.83
N ASP A 41 6.74 -10.71 8.64
CA ASP A 41 6.78 -10.87 10.10
C ASP A 41 5.33 -10.83 10.63
N GLU A 42 4.77 -12.02 10.83
CA GLU A 42 3.38 -12.17 11.29
C GLU A 42 3.14 -11.54 12.66
N ALA A 43 4.10 -11.61 13.57
CA ALA A 43 3.98 -11.03 14.90
C ALA A 43 3.89 -9.51 14.82
N PHE A 44 4.77 -8.89 14.02
CA PHE A 44 4.72 -7.46 13.76
C PHE A 44 3.38 -7.03 13.15
N VAL A 45 2.90 -7.74 12.12
CA VAL A 45 1.65 -7.41 11.44
C VAL A 45 0.45 -7.57 12.37
N ARG A 46 0.43 -8.59 13.24
CA ARG A 46 -0.65 -8.75 14.24
C ARG A 46 -0.75 -7.56 15.19
N GLU A 47 0.38 -6.97 15.59
CA GLU A 47 0.43 -5.80 16.48
C GLU A 47 0.17 -4.48 15.73
N ALA A 48 0.41 -4.43 14.43
CA ALA A 48 0.20 -3.21 13.62
C ALA A 48 -1.26 -2.76 13.65
N LYS A 49 -1.48 -1.46 13.74
CA LYS A 49 -2.81 -0.83 13.68
C LYS A 49 -3.22 -0.44 12.27
N GLY A 50 -2.25 -0.30 11.38
CA GLY A 50 -2.48 -0.03 9.97
C GLY A 50 -1.63 -0.92 9.07
N VAL A 51 -2.20 -1.37 7.96
CA VAL A 51 -1.52 -2.21 6.97
C VAL A 51 -1.82 -1.67 5.58
N VAL A 52 -0.77 -1.43 4.80
CA VAL A 52 -0.88 -1.05 3.39
C VAL A 52 -0.34 -2.20 2.54
N ILE A 53 -1.12 -2.60 1.53
CA ILE A 53 -0.78 -3.73 0.66
C ILE A 53 -0.57 -3.25 -0.78
N GLY A 54 0.46 -3.75 -1.46
CA GLY A 54 0.76 -3.34 -2.82
C GLY A 54 1.22 -4.43 -3.75
N SER A 55 0.86 -4.29 -5.02
CA SER A 55 1.24 -5.20 -6.09
C SER A 55 1.58 -4.44 -7.37
N PRO A 56 2.47 -4.97 -8.21
CA PRO A 56 2.57 -4.48 -9.57
C PRO A 56 1.32 -4.88 -10.36
N SER A 57 1.01 -4.11 -11.40
CA SER A 57 -0.05 -4.43 -12.35
C SER A 57 0.52 -5.24 -13.52
N TYR A 58 0.02 -6.44 -13.70
CA TYR A 58 0.26 -7.28 -14.87
C TYR A 58 -1.06 -7.59 -15.58
N ALA A 59 -1.20 -7.14 -16.82
CA ALA A 59 -2.46 -7.24 -17.57
C ALA A 59 -3.66 -6.71 -16.77
N ALA A 60 -3.49 -5.55 -16.12
CA ALA A 60 -4.46 -4.87 -15.27
C ALA A 60 -4.89 -5.64 -14.00
N LEU A 61 -4.15 -6.66 -13.60
CA LEU A 61 -4.42 -7.46 -12.39
C LEU A 61 -3.20 -7.45 -11.47
N MET A 62 -3.44 -7.71 -10.18
CA MET A 62 -2.34 -8.01 -9.25
C MET A 62 -1.64 -9.31 -9.65
N THR A 63 -0.43 -9.52 -9.15
CA THR A 63 0.29 -10.78 -9.38
C THR A 63 -0.50 -11.99 -8.85
N ALA A 64 -0.28 -13.14 -9.46
CA ALA A 64 -0.87 -14.40 -8.99
C ALA A 64 -0.44 -14.71 -7.55
N ASP A 65 0.83 -14.41 -7.20
CA ASP A 65 1.37 -14.65 -5.87
C ASP A 65 0.72 -13.74 -4.81
N MET A 66 0.53 -12.44 -5.11
CA MET A 66 -0.22 -11.54 -4.23
C MET A 66 -1.65 -12.03 -4.04
N ARG A 67 -2.34 -12.42 -5.11
CA ARG A 67 -3.69 -12.96 -4.99
C ARG A 67 -3.74 -14.23 -4.15
N ALA A 68 -2.83 -15.15 -4.36
CA ALA A 68 -2.74 -16.38 -3.56
C ALA A 68 -2.48 -16.06 -2.08
N TRP A 69 -1.59 -15.11 -1.80
CA TRP A 69 -1.28 -14.67 -0.44
C TRP A 69 -2.50 -14.04 0.25
N LEU A 70 -3.24 -13.16 -0.43
CA LEU A 70 -4.48 -12.57 0.09
C LEU A 70 -5.50 -13.64 0.49
N LEU A 71 -5.66 -14.68 -0.32
CA LEU A 71 -6.64 -15.74 -0.08
C LEU A 71 -6.22 -16.75 1.00
N SER A 72 -4.92 -16.95 1.20
CA SER A 72 -4.40 -18.00 2.10
C SER A 72 -3.86 -17.48 3.41
N SER A 73 -2.95 -16.52 3.37
CA SER A 73 -2.14 -16.08 4.51
C SER A 73 -2.61 -14.76 5.10
N GLY A 74 -2.94 -13.79 4.24
CA GLY A 74 -3.26 -12.42 4.68
C GLY A 74 -4.41 -12.37 5.69
N GLY A 75 -5.51 -13.07 5.44
CA GLY A 75 -6.66 -13.08 6.34
C GLY A 75 -6.40 -13.70 7.72
N LYS A 76 -5.32 -14.48 7.88
CA LYS A 76 -4.94 -15.12 9.15
C LYS A 76 -4.16 -14.20 10.10
N LEU A 77 -3.81 -13.00 9.66
CA LEU A 77 -2.96 -12.06 10.40
C LEU A 77 -3.74 -11.12 11.31
N GLY A 78 -5.02 -11.39 11.56
CA GLY A 78 -5.84 -10.56 12.46
C GLY A 78 -6.09 -9.17 11.89
N MET A 79 -6.48 -9.08 10.61
CA MET A 79 -6.65 -7.82 9.88
C MET A 79 -7.90 -7.03 10.30
N GLY A 80 -8.93 -7.71 10.81
CA GLY A 80 -10.20 -7.08 11.17
C GLY A 80 -10.03 -5.91 12.13
N GLY A 81 -10.69 -4.78 11.82
CA GLY A 81 -10.66 -3.54 12.59
C GLY A 81 -9.41 -2.67 12.42
N LYS A 82 -8.39 -3.14 11.68
CA LYS A 82 -7.21 -2.32 11.35
C LYS A 82 -7.51 -1.30 10.25
N LEU A 83 -6.71 -0.24 10.17
CA LEU A 83 -6.70 0.63 9.01
C LEU A 83 -6.06 -0.10 7.82
N GLY A 84 -6.75 -0.15 6.70
CA GLY A 84 -6.30 -0.77 5.46
C GLY A 84 -6.02 0.26 4.38
N GLY A 85 -5.11 -0.05 3.47
CA GLY A 85 -4.83 0.78 2.33
C GLY A 85 -4.06 0.04 1.25
N ALA A 86 -4.11 0.55 0.03
CA ALA A 86 -3.51 -0.13 -1.10
C ALA A 86 -2.70 0.80 -1.99
N PHE A 87 -1.73 0.24 -2.71
CA PHE A 87 -0.94 0.92 -3.74
C PHE A 87 -0.60 -0.02 -4.90
N ALA A 88 -0.25 0.58 -6.03
CA ALA A 88 0.19 -0.19 -7.18
C ALA A 88 1.38 0.45 -7.89
N THR A 89 2.09 -0.36 -8.67
CA THR A 89 3.03 0.11 -9.70
C THR A 89 2.65 -0.49 -11.04
N GLU A 90 2.85 0.25 -12.11
CA GLU A 90 2.52 -0.18 -13.47
C GLU A 90 3.57 0.26 -14.47
N GLN A 91 3.56 -0.33 -15.66
CA GLN A 91 4.51 0.01 -16.72
C GLN A 91 3.98 1.12 -17.64
N TYR A 92 2.70 1.25 -17.78
CA TYR A 92 2.02 2.19 -18.68
C TYR A 92 1.05 3.05 -17.90
N THR A 93 0.83 4.30 -18.31
CA THR A 93 -0.10 5.25 -17.68
C THR A 93 -1.54 4.72 -17.56
N HIS A 94 -1.93 3.80 -18.40
CA HIS A 94 -3.22 3.12 -18.36
C HIS A 94 -3.05 1.61 -18.12
N GLY A 95 -2.12 1.25 -17.24
CA GLY A 95 -1.73 -0.14 -16.99
C GLY A 95 -2.67 -0.91 -16.06
N GLY A 96 -3.72 -0.26 -15.55
CA GLY A 96 -4.74 -0.89 -14.70
C GLY A 96 -4.38 -0.93 -13.21
N GLY A 97 -3.46 -0.08 -12.77
CA GLY A 97 -3.09 0.04 -11.35
C GLY A 97 -4.28 0.32 -10.44
N GLU A 98 -5.28 1.08 -10.92
CA GLU A 98 -6.53 1.33 -10.19
C GLU A 98 -7.31 0.05 -9.92
N LEU A 99 -7.35 -0.89 -10.87
CA LEU A 99 -8.04 -2.19 -10.69
C LEU A 99 -7.31 -3.05 -9.66
N VAL A 100 -5.98 -3.01 -9.65
CA VAL A 100 -5.15 -3.67 -8.63
C VAL A 100 -5.49 -3.13 -7.25
N ILE A 101 -5.44 -1.80 -7.06
CA ILE A 101 -5.78 -1.14 -5.80
C ILE A 101 -7.20 -1.50 -5.36
N GLN A 102 -8.17 -1.39 -6.25
CA GLN A 102 -9.57 -1.67 -5.96
C GLN A 102 -9.78 -3.12 -5.52
N SER A 103 -9.10 -4.07 -6.17
CA SER A 103 -9.15 -5.47 -5.81
C SER A 103 -8.55 -5.74 -4.43
N ILE A 104 -7.42 -5.10 -4.07
CA ILE A 104 -6.81 -5.22 -2.74
C ILE A 104 -7.74 -4.62 -1.68
N LEU A 105 -8.24 -3.39 -1.87
CA LEU A 105 -9.18 -2.75 -0.93
C LEU A 105 -10.44 -3.59 -0.73
N THR A 106 -10.94 -4.25 -1.78
CA THR A 106 -12.09 -5.16 -1.66
C THR A 106 -11.77 -6.36 -0.76
N ASN A 107 -10.57 -6.94 -0.85
CA ASN A 107 -10.13 -7.99 0.08
C ASN A 107 -9.99 -7.49 1.52
N GLU A 108 -9.47 -6.28 1.71
CA GLU A 108 -9.38 -5.65 3.03
C GLU A 108 -10.77 -5.45 3.66
N LEU A 109 -11.76 -5.02 2.88
CA LEU A 109 -13.15 -4.92 3.32
C LEU A 109 -13.73 -6.28 3.71
N VAL A 110 -13.43 -7.35 2.95
CA VAL A 110 -13.84 -8.73 3.30
C VAL A 110 -13.24 -9.16 4.64
N TRP A 111 -12.04 -8.71 4.98
CA TRP A 111 -11.41 -8.99 6.28
C TRP A 111 -11.94 -8.09 7.42
N GLY A 112 -12.81 -7.12 7.13
CA GLY A 112 -13.34 -6.18 8.11
C GLY A 112 -12.41 -5.04 8.47
N MET A 113 -11.50 -4.65 7.56
CA MET A 113 -10.64 -3.49 7.74
C MET A 113 -11.37 -2.18 7.44
N LEU A 114 -10.83 -1.08 7.97
CA LEU A 114 -11.27 0.30 7.67
C LEU A 114 -10.41 0.85 6.53
N CYS A 115 -10.89 0.81 5.29
CA CYS A 115 -10.10 1.24 4.14
C CYS A 115 -9.89 2.76 4.11
N TYR A 116 -8.66 3.20 3.86
CA TYR A 116 -8.27 4.60 3.75
C TYR A 116 -7.46 4.84 2.47
N SER A 117 -7.96 5.71 1.63
CA SER A 117 -7.37 6.02 0.32
C SER A 117 -6.36 7.17 0.32
N GLY A 118 -6.30 7.93 1.42
CA GLY A 118 -5.59 9.21 1.43
C GLY A 118 -6.36 10.37 0.80
N GLY A 119 -7.46 10.10 0.11
CA GLY A 119 -8.51 11.00 -0.37
C GLY A 119 -8.11 12.32 -1.04
N ALA A 120 -8.89 12.76 -2.02
CA ALA A 120 -8.67 14.04 -2.70
C ALA A 120 -8.80 15.26 -1.76
N ALA A 121 -9.64 15.16 -0.73
CA ALA A 121 -9.84 16.21 0.26
C ALA A 121 -8.63 16.42 1.19
N CYS A 122 -7.67 15.50 1.23
CA CYS A 122 -6.48 15.60 2.07
C CYS A 122 -5.37 16.49 1.48
N GLY A 123 -5.62 17.18 0.38
CA GLY A 123 -4.69 18.12 -0.26
C GLY A 123 -3.83 17.48 -1.34
N ARG A 124 -2.70 18.15 -1.67
CA ARG A 124 -1.81 17.71 -2.75
C ARG A 124 -0.66 16.84 -2.21
N PRO A 125 -0.14 15.88 -3.00
CA PRO A 125 -0.71 15.43 -4.26
C PRO A 125 -2.10 14.82 -4.07
N VAL A 126 -2.96 14.92 -5.09
CA VAL A 126 -4.30 14.34 -5.05
C VAL A 126 -4.21 12.84 -5.27
N ILE A 127 -4.77 12.08 -4.34
CA ILE A 127 -4.82 10.61 -4.38
C ILE A 127 -6.28 10.21 -4.22
N HIS A 128 -6.85 9.45 -5.17
CA HIS A 128 -8.26 9.07 -5.10
C HIS A 128 -8.48 7.78 -4.30
N ILE A 129 -7.91 6.66 -4.74
CA ILE A 129 -8.14 5.34 -4.10
C ILE A 129 -6.86 4.71 -3.54
N GLY A 130 -5.71 5.29 -3.84
CA GLY A 130 -4.37 4.87 -3.43
C GLY A 130 -3.34 5.38 -4.43
N PRO A 131 -2.05 5.45 -4.08
CA PRO A 131 -1.03 5.92 -4.98
C PRO A 131 -0.66 4.86 -6.03
N ILE A 132 -0.42 5.33 -7.26
CA ILE A 132 0.08 4.52 -8.36
C ILE A 132 1.37 5.17 -8.87
N GLY A 133 2.38 4.35 -9.13
CA GLY A 133 3.61 4.79 -9.78
C GLY A 133 3.81 4.10 -11.11
N VAL A 134 4.21 4.87 -12.11
CA VAL A 134 4.47 4.36 -13.46
C VAL A 134 5.97 4.29 -13.69
N ASN A 135 6.47 3.15 -14.19
CA ASN A 135 7.87 2.96 -14.54
C ASN A 135 7.98 2.17 -15.85
N GLY A 136 8.05 2.86 -16.96
CA GLY A 136 8.16 2.23 -18.28
C GLY A 136 8.99 3.07 -19.24
N ASN A 137 9.70 2.41 -20.14
CA ASN A 137 10.56 3.06 -21.13
C ASN A 137 9.79 3.46 -22.41
N VAL A 138 8.47 3.40 -22.41
CA VAL A 138 7.65 3.54 -23.63
C VAL A 138 7.08 4.93 -23.78
N GLU A 139 6.81 5.62 -22.67
CA GLU A 139 6.25 6.97 -22.67
C GLU A 139 7.21 7.95 -21.99
N PRO A 140 7.33 9.19 -22.50
CA PRO A 140 8.12 10.23 -21.82
C PRO A 140 7.60 10.44 -20.40
N HIS A 141 8.51 10.61 -19.45
CA HIS A 141 8.21 10.87 -18.03
C HIS A 141 7.73 9.68 -17.18
N ASN A 142 7.69 8.48 -17.70
CA ASN A 142 7.36 7.27 -16.93
C ASN A 142 8.57 6.76 -16.15
N ASP A 143 9.13 7.61 -15.29
CA ASP A 143 10.11 7.25 -14.27
C ASP A 143 9.43 7.19 -12.92
N LEU A 144 9.55 6.07 -12.24
CA LEU A 144 8.95 5.85 -10.93
C LEU A 144 9.33 6.94 -9.91
N GLU A 145 10.54 7.53 -10.02
CA GLU A 145 10.99 8.60 -9.13
C GLU A 145 10.08 9.83 -9.16
N ASN A 146 9.43 10.11 -10.30
CA ASN A 146 8.47 11.21 -10.43
C ASN A 146 7.20 11.02 -9.58
N TYR A 147 6.98 9.80 -9.10
CA TYR A 147 5.82 9.45 -8.28
C TYR A 147 6.15 9.32 -6.78
N ARG A 148 7.41 9.51 -6.39
CA ARG A 148 7.87 9.37 -5.01
C ARG A 148 6.99 10.12 -4.01
N ASP A 149 6.69 11.38 -4.30
CA ASP A 149 5.89 12.23 -3.41
C ASP A 149 4.48 11.66 -3.17
N TYR A 150 3.88 11.00 -4.15
CA TYR A 150 2.57 10.35 -3.97
C TYR A 150 2.64 9.27 -2.89
N PHE A 151 3.68 8.46 -2.90
CA PHE A 151 3.86 7.38 -1.93
C PHE A 151 4.25 7.89 -0.54
N THR A 152 5.20 8.82 -0.46
CA THR A 152 5.66 9.38 0.81
C THR A 152 4.54 10.16 1.51
N VAL A 153 3.84 11.02 0.78
CA VAL A 153 2.70 11.78 1.32
C VAL A 153 1.56 10.85 1.73
N TYR A 154 1.27 9.81 0.93
CA TYR A 154 0.30 8.80 1.30
C TYR A 154 0.66 8.11 2.62
N GLY A 155 1.92 7.71 2.78
CA GLY A 155 2.43 7.11 4.03
C GLY A 155 2.22 8.01 5.24
N ARG A 156 2.55 9.30 5.14
CA ARG A 156 2.31 10.28 6.22
C ARG A 156 0.83 10.39 6.57
N ARG A 157 -0.04 10.53 5.58
CA ARG A 157 -1.50 10.64 5.77
C ARG A 157 -2.07 9.38 6.41
N PHE A 158 -1.60 8.22 5.95
CA PHE A 158 -2.05 6.92 6.47
C PHE A 158 -1.68 6.74 7.95
N ALA A 159 -0.42 7.00 8.32
CA ALA A 159 0.01 6.89 9.70
C ALA A 159 -0.67 7.92 10.62
N ALA A 160 -0.85 9.15 10.14
CA ALA A 160 -1.60 10.18 10.88
C ALA A 160 -3.05 9.75 11.12
N LYS A 161 -3.73 9.17 10.11
CA LYS A 161 -5.09 8.64 10.26
C LYS A 161 -5.14 7.46 11.22
N ALA A 162 -4.17 6.55 11.16
CA ALA A 162 -4.08 5.45 12.10
C ALA A 162 -3.88 5.95 13.55
N ALA A 163 -3.06 6.98 13.75
CA ALA A 163 -2.86 7.60 15.06
C ALA A 163 -4.14 8.27 15.58
N GLU A 164 -4.89 8.94 14.71
CA GLU A 164 -6.20 9.53 15.06
C GLU A 164 -7.21 8.47 15.53
N LEU A 165 -7.24 7.31 14.89
CA LEU A 165 -8.21 6.26 15.17
C LEU A 165 -7.82 5.37 16.35
N PHE A 166 -6.52 5.10 16.55
CA PHE A 166 -6.02 4.08 17.47
C PHE A 166 -4.98 4.59 18.46
N GLY A 167 -4.61 5.88 18.41
CA GLY A 167 -3.72 6.49 19.41
C GLY A 167 -4.37 6.54 20.79
N GLU A 168 -3.57 6.44 21.84
CA GLU A 168 -4.03 6.69 23.21
C GLU A 168 -4.52 8.15 23.32
N ARG A 169 -5.71 8.34 23.85
CA ARG A 169 -6.26 9.66 24.16
C ARG A 169 -5.75 10.16 25.50
#